data_fc9d13922fe1a594c78d1354502360bb
#
_entry.id   fc9d13922fe1a594c78d1354502360bb
#
_cell.length_a   1.000
_cell.length_b   1.000
_cell.length_c   1.000
_cell.angle_alpha   90.00
_cell.angle_beta   90.00
_cell.angle_gamma   90.00
#
_symmetry.space_group_name_H-M   'P 1'
#
loop_
_entity.id
_entity.type
_entity.pdbx_description
1 polymer ?
#
loop_
_entity_poly.entity_id
_entity_poly.type
_entity_poly.pdbx_seq_one_letter_code
_entity_poly.pdbx_strand_id
1 'polypeptide(L)'
;MKNSKKTILLLCLFGLLLNIPSIHSQSIKETEIFNWFDKNAGIESLDIKNGPAHLNFDRTIGNQHRYYDADEFKKGSINYNGQDYFDVYLKYDIFADQLVLRPYDLQNTTKIDLIKANITHFKIGDENFVKLKDLNNSSFKGGYYNETVIKNNQALYIKYYKEKKKNIKEELDLVDYKPRYEFILWKDSKFNLINEKKEIIALFPESKRNINDFYLMNRSLRKENPPLFMKNLMKYINN
;
A
#
# COMPACT_ATOMS: atom_id res chain seq x y z
N MET A 1 61.73 6.39 13.28
CA MET A 1 61.18 5.28 12.49
C MET A 1 60.05 4.49 13.13
N LYS A 2 59.66 4.71 14.42
CA LYS A 2 58.62 3.92 15.11
C LYS A 2 57.18 4.41 14.89
N ASN A 3 56.98 5.67 14.43
CA ASN A 3 55.64 6.28 14.23
C ASN A 3 55.07 6.02 12.85
N SER A 4 55.89 5.82 11.84
CA SER A 4 55.42 5.56 10.46
C SER A 4 54.65 4.25 10.30
N LYS A 5 55.06 3.19 11.02
CA LYS A 5 54.36 1.89 10.98
C LYS A 5 52.95 1.92 11.60
N LYS A 6 52.75 2.76 12.63
CA LYS A 6 51.43 2.93 13.28
C LYS A 6 50.46 3.70 12.37
N THR A 7 50.96 4.71 11.62
CA THR A 7 50.19 5.50 10.68
C THR A 7 49.75 4.64 9.46
N ILE A 8 50.61 3.79 8.96
CA ILE A 8 50.31 2.88 7.82
C ILE A 8 49.27 1.82 8.28
N LEU A 9 49.39 1.28 9.50
CA LEU A 9 48.42 0.32 10.04
C LEU A 9 47.04 0.97 10.23
N LEU A 10 46.96 2.22 10.68
CA LEU A 10 45.71 2.97 10.82
C LEU A 10 45.06 3.27 9.48
N LEU A 11 45.84 3.60 8.44
CA LEU A 11 45.35 3.81 7.08
C LEU A 11 44.80 2.53 6.44
N CYS A 12 45.46 1.38 6.68
CA CYS A 12 44.96 0.08 6.21
C CYS A 12 43.67 -0.34 6.92
N LEU A 13 43.53 -0.04 8.22
CA LEU A 13 42.30 -0.32 8.99
C LEU A 13 41.13 0.56 8.51
N PHE A 14 41.40 1.83 8.14
CA PHE A 14 40.39 2.74 7.58
C PHE A 14 39.96 2.35 6.16
N GLY A 15 40.87 1.81 5.34
CA GLY A 15 40.55 1.28 4.00
C GLY A 15 39.64 0.02 4.02
N LEU A 16 39.71 -0.79 5.09
CA LEU A 16 38.87 -1.98 5.26
C LEU A 16 37.42 -1.63 5.65
N LEU A 17 37.18 -0.46 6.24
CA LEU A 17 35.84 -0.01 6.63
C LEU A 17 35.03 0.58 5.48
N LEU A 18 35.64 0.84 4.31
CA LEU A 18 34.95 1.43 3.16
C LEU A 18 34.34 0.40 2.20
N ASN A 19 34.54 -0.89 2.42
CA ASN A 19 33.91 -1.96 1.65
C ASN A 19 32.68 -2.53 2.38
N ILE A 20 31.64 -1.70 2.56
CA ILE A 20 30.33 -2.19 2.98
C ILE A 20 29.58 -2.56 1.69
N PRO A 21 29.41 -3.88 1.39
CA PRO A 21 28.61 -4.28 0.24
C PRO A 21 27.16 -3.81 0.47
N SER A 22 26.59 -3.17 -0.53
CA SER A 22 25.22 -2.67 -0.50
C SER A 22 24.23 -3.75 -0.05
N ILE A 23 23.43 -3.47 0.96
CA ILE A 23 22.44 -4.36 1.59
C ILE A 23 21.33 -4.86 0.62
N HIS A 24 21.33 -4.43 -0.63
CA HIS A 24 20.35 -4.84 -1.65
C HIS A 24 20.40 -6.32 -2.06
N SER A 25 21.49 -7.02 -1.80
CA SER A 25 21.63 -8.46 -2.14
C SER A 25 20.90 -9.39 -1.19
N GLN A 26 20.55 -8.94 0.02
CA GLN A 26 19.91 -9.81 1.03
C GLN A 26 18.43 -10.04 0.75
N SER A 27 17.70 -9.02 0.26
CA SER A 27 16.25 -9.14 0.01
C SER A 27 15.91 -10.10 -1.14
N ILE A 28 16.75 -10.18 -2.18
CA ILE A 28 16.52 -11.09 -3.32
C ILE A 28 16.72 -12.55 -2.88
N LYS A 29 17.77 -12.83 -2.12
CA LYS A 29 18.03 -14.17 -1.60
C LYS A 29 16.96 -14.63 -0.62
N GLU A 30 16.44 -13.75 0.20
CA GLU A 30 15.38 -14.02 1.14
C GLU A 30 14.09 -14.43 0.40
N THR A 31 13.66 -13.65 -0.58
CA THR A 31 12.50 -13.97 -1.44
C THR A 31 12.66 -15.32 -2.13
N GLU A 32 13.84 -15.61 -2.68
CA GLU A 32 14.14 -16.89 -3.34
C GLU A 32 14.04 -18.06 -2.38
N ILE A 33 14.53 -17.93 -1.14
CA ILE A 33 14.46 -18.96 -0.10
C ILE A 33 13.01 -19.22 0.31
N PHE A 34 12.21 -18.20 0.53
CA PHE A 34 10.80 -18.35 0.87
C PHE A 34 10.02 -19.02 -0.27
N ASN A 35 10.20 -18.57 -1.50
CA ASN A 35 9.55 -19.17 -2.67
C ASN A 35 9.98 -20.64 -2.89
N TRP A 36 11.26 -20.97 -2.62
CA TRP A 36 11.75 -22.34 -2.68
C TRP A 36 11.12 -23.22 -1.59
N PHE A 37 11.02 -22.70 -0.37
CA PHE A 37 10.39 -23.40 0.74
C PHE A 37 8.92 -23.68 0.47
N ASP A 38 8.15 -22.66 0.06
CA ASP A 38 6.73 -22.76 -0.25
C ASP A 38 6.47 -23.81 -1.37
N LYS A 39 7.34 -23.80 -2.39
CA LYS A 39 7.27 -24.79 -3.47
C LYS A 39 7.54 -26.23 -3.00
N ASN A 40 8.45 -26.41 -2.05
CA ASN A 40 8.83 -27.76 -1.54
C ASN A 40 7.91 -28.24 -0.42
N ALA A 41 7.36 -27.33 0.40
CA ALA A 41 6.36 -27.65 1.41
C ALA A 41 5.02 -28.12 0.81
N GLY A 42 4.82 -27.89 -0.47
CA GLY A 42 3.57 -28.15 -1.18
C GLY A 42 2.61 -26.95 -1.06
N ILE A 43 2.40 -26.31 -2.19
CA ILE A 43 1.57 -25.10 -2.30
C ILE A 43 0.15 -25.31 -1.71
N GLU A 44 -0.34 -26.55 -1.67
CA GLU A 44 -1.67 -26.88 -1.15
C GLU A 44 -1.78 -26.82 0.38
N SER A 45 -0.66 -26.92 1.09
CA SER A 45 -0.61 -26.90 2.56
C SER A 45 -0.47 -25.49 3.15
N LEU A 46 -0.31 -24.44 2.30
CA LEU A 46 -0.08 -23.09 2.76
C LEU A 46 -1.37 -22.45 3.33
N ASP A 47 -1.28 -21.88 4.50
CA ASP A 47 -2.39 -21.20 5.21
C ASP A 47 -3.07 -20.12 4.38
N ILE A 48 -2.33 -19.46 3.49
CA ILE A 48 -2.85 -18.39 2.63
C ILE A 48 -3.95 -18.88 1.68
N LYS A 49 -4.08 -20.19 1.45
CA LYS A 49 -5.15 -20.77 0.60
C LYS A 49 -6.45 -21.03 1.36
N ASN A 50 -6.46 -20.89 2.67
CA ASN A 50 -7.61 -21.14 3.51
C ASN A 50 -8.51 -19.91 3.56
N GLY A 51 -9.53 -19.85 2.70
CA GLY A 51 -10.49 -18.76 2.67
C GLY A 51 -11.71 -19.11 1.81
N PRO A 52 -12.81 -18.37 1.94
CA PRO A 52 -14.00 -18.59 1.12
C PRO A 52 -13.73 -18.19 -0.34
N ALA A 53 -14.48 -18.79 -1.27
CA ALA A 53 -14.45 -18.42 -2.66
C ALA A 53 -14.89 -16.97 -2.85
N HIS A 54 -14.09 -16.20 -3.61
CA HIS A 54 -14.46 -14.83 -3.97
C HIS A 54 -15.57 -14.82 -5.01
N LEU A 55 -16.70 -14.20 -4.68
CA LEU A 55 -17.86 -14.08 -5.55
C LEU A 55 -18.20 -12.60 -5.78
N ASN A 56 -18.33 -12.23 -7.06
CA ASN A 56 -18.84 -10.92 -7.45
C ASN A 56 -19.99 -11.10 -8.45
N PHE A 57 -21.18 -10.77 -8.03
CA PHE A 57 -22.40 -10.86 -8.83
C PHE A 57 -22.82 -9.51 -9.45
N ASP A 58 -22.08 -8.45 -9.20
CA ASP A 58 -22.43 -7.13 -9.69
C ASP A 58 -22.21 -7.02 -11.21
N ARG A 59 -23.24 -6.59 -11.92
CA ARG A 59 -23.15 -6.21 -13.33
C ARG A 59 -22.87 -4.72 -13.41
N THR A 60 -21.77 -4.34 -14.03
CA THR A 60 -21.33 -2.96 -14.13
C THR A 60 -21.43 -2.44 -15.56
N ILE A 61 -21.51 -1.12 -15.72
CA ILE A 61 -21.52 -0.45 -17.01
C ILE A 61 -20.08 -0.12 -17.42
N GLY A 62 -19.69 -0.51 -18.63
CA GLY A 62 -18.37 -0.20 -19.18
C GLY A 62 -17.25 -0.82 -18.33
N ASN A 63 -16.18 -0.06 -18.13
CA ASN A 63 -14.99 -0.51 -17.39
C ASN A 63 -15.08 -0.25 -15.88
N GLN A 64 -16.27 -0.05 -15.33
CA GLN A 64 -16.43 0.16 -13.89
C GLN A 64 -16.27 -1.14 -13.13
N HIS A 65 -15.58 -1.07 -12.01
CA HIS A 65 -15.33 -2.21 -11.16
C HIS A 65 -15.17 -1.79 -9.69
N ARG A 66 -15.26 -2.74 -8.79
CA ARG A 66 -15.17 -2.55 -7.34
C ARG A 66 -13.74 -2.57 -6.79
N TYR A 67 -12.76 -2.90 -7.62
CA TYR A 67 -11.38 -3.14 -7.22
C TYR A 67 -10.51 -1.89 -7.26
N TYR A 68 -9.36 -1.97 -6.60
CA TYR A 68 -8.28 -0.99 -6.66
C TYR A 68 -7.66 -0.98 -8.06
N ASP A 69 -7.40 0.21 -8.60
CA ASP A 69 -6.75 0.48 -9.87
C ASP A 69 -7.43 -0.21 -11.07
N ALA A 70 -7.37 -1.53 -11.19
CA ALA A 70 -7.97 -2.30 -12.29
C ALA A 70 -8.65 -3.59 -11.79
N ASP A 71 -9.55 -4.16 -12.62
CA ASP A 71 -10.13 -5.48 -12.36
C ASP A 71 -9.17 -6.60 -12.80
N GLU A 72 -7.93 -6.54 -12.35
CA GLU A 72 -6.86 -7.45 -12.69
C GLU A 72 -6.10 -7.91 -11.45
N PHE A 73 -5.59 -9.16 -11.50
CA PHE A 73 -4.65 -9.62 -10.50
C PHE A 73 -3.26 -9.12 -10.83
N LYS A 74 -2.62 -8.49 -9.83
CA LYS A 74 -1.25 -8.02 -9.93
C LYS A 74 -0.34 -8.82 -9.00
N LYS A 75 0.89 -8.99 -9.43
CA LYS A 75 1.93 -9.60 -8.61
C LYS A 75 2.22 -8.72 -7.40
N GLY A 76 2.40 -9.33 -6.25
CA GLY A 76 2.63 -8.62 -5.00
C GLY A 76 3.21 -9.51 -3.92
N SER A 77 3.17 -9.03 -2.69
CA SER A 77 3.54 -9.76 -1.48
C SER A 77 2.54 -9.49 -0.37
N ILE A 78 2.48 -10.36 0.61
CA ILE A 78 1.56 -10.25 1.75
C ILE A 78 2.17 -10.89 2.99
N ASN A 79 1.96 -10.25 4.15
CA ASN A 79 2.14 -10.90 5.44
C ASN A 79 0.79 -11.46 5.92
N TYR A 80 0.74 -12.78 6.05
CA TYR A 80 -0.45 -13.53 6.42
C TYR A 80 -0.14 -14.51 7.55
N ASN A 81 -0.83 -14.41 8.66
CA ASN A 81 -0.55 -15.16 9.90
C ASN A 81 0.90 -15.00 10.40
N GLY A 82 1.52 -13.83 10.17
CA GLY A 82 2.92 -13.55 10.55
C GLY A 82 3.95 -14.13 9.58
N GLN A 83 3.55 -14.83 8.53
CA GLN A 83 4.42 -15.33 7.47
C GLN A 83 4.33 -14.43 6.23
N ASP A 84 5.49 -14.13 5.63
CA ASP A 84 5.57 -13.38 4.38
C ASP A 84 5.49 -14.32 3.17
N TYR A 85 4.60 -13.98 2.24
CA TYR A 85 4.45 -14.64 0.94
C TYR A 85 4.77 -13.65 -0.17
N PHE A 86 5.66 -14.06 -1.06
CA PHE A 86 6.13 -13.24 -2.17
C PHE A 86 5.61 -13.76 -3.49
N ASP A 87 5.61 -12.89 -4.50
CA ASP A 87 5.23 -13.22 -5.87
C ASP A 87 3.79 -13.77 -6.02
N VAL A 88 2.94 -13.50 -5.05
CA VAL A 88 1.52 -13.90 -5.06
C VAL A 88 0.69 -12.99 -5.95
N TYR A 89 -0.34 -13.53 -6.57
CA TYR A 89 -1.27 -12.74 -7.39
C TYR A 89 -2.44 -12.25 -6.56
N LEU A 90 -2.47 -10.96 -6.31
CA LEU A 90 -3.44 -10.28 -5.46
C LEU A 90 -4.34 -9.33 -6.24
N LYS A 91 -5.56 -9.17 -5.78
CA LYS A 91 -6.49 -8.12 -6.21
C LYS A 91 -7.20 -7.56 -4.99
N TYR A 92 -7.21 -6.24 -4.83
CA TYR A 92 -7.82 -5.60 -3.68
C TYR A 92 -9.21 -5.07 -4.05
N ASP A 93 -10.24 -5.64 -3.43
CA ASP A 93 -11.62 -5.17 -3.49
C ASP A 93 -11.80 -4.01 -2.51
N ILE A 94 -11.71 -2.78 -3.02
CA ILE A 94 -11.81 -1.57 -2.21
C ILE A 94 -13.26 -1.20 -1.84
N PHE A 95 -14.25 -1.83 -2.44
CA PHE A 95 -15.65 -1.68 -2.02
C PHE A 95 -15.92 -2.49 -0.75
N ALA A 96 -15.46 -3.74 -0.70
CA ALA A 96 -15.62 -4.61 0.47
C ALA A 96 -14.47 -4.49 1.49
N ASP A 97 -13.42 -3.74 1.17
CA ASP A 97 -12.16 -3.71 1.93
C ASP A 97 -11.58 -5.12 2.11
N GLN A 98 -11.56 -5.91 1.02
CA GLN A 98 -11.23 -7.33 1.00
C GLN A 98 -10.09 -7.63 0.03
N LEU A 99 -9.08 -8.37 0.49
CA LEU A 99 -7.99 -8.83 -0.37
C LEU A 99 -8.32 -10.21 -0.95
N VAL A 100 -8.15 -10.33 -2.26
CA VAL A 100 -8.45 -11.53 -3.04
C VAL A 100 -7.15 -12.13 -3.56
N LEU A 101 -6.96 -13.42 -3.34
CA LEU A 101 -5.85 -14.21 -3.85
C LEU A 101 -6.28 -15.00 -5.09
N ARG A 102 -5.42 -15.03 -6.10
CA ARG A 102 -5.45 -16.05 -7.15
C ARG A 102 -4.35 -17.06 -6.86
N PRO A 103 -4.69 -18.31 -6.48
CA PRO A 103 -3.69 -19.35 -6.24
C PRO A 103 -2.85 -19.63 -7.49
N TYR A 104 -1.64 -20.15 -7.29
CA TYR A 104 -0.68 -20.47 -8.38
C TYR A 104 -1.12 -21.60 -9.29
N ASP A 105 -2.12 -22.36 -8.90
CA ASP A 105 -2.60 -23.48 -9.69
C ASP A 105 -3.26 -22.99 -10.98
N LEU A 106 -2.62 -23.21 -12.10
CA LEU A 106 -3.10 -22.82 -13.43
C LEU A 106 -4.42 -23.51 -13.84
N GLN A 107 -4.78 -24.60 -13.18
CA GLN A 107 -6.02 -25.33 -13.44
C GLN A 107 -7.18 -24.85 -12.57
N ASN A 108 -6.88 -24.17 -11.47
CA ASN A 108 -7.90 -23.72 -10.53
C ASN A 108 -8.31 -22.27 -10.83
N THR A 109 -9.51 -22.09 -11.34
CA THR A 109 -10.13 -20.77 -11.58
C THR A 109 -10.65 -20.11 -10.29
N THR A 110 -10.57 -20.79 -9.16
CA THR A 110 -11.09 -20.33 -7.86
C THR A 110 -10.25 -19.18 -7.34
N LYS A 111 -10.90 -18.07 -7.05
CA LYS A 111 -10.35 -16.91 -6.38
C LYS A 111 -10.75 -17.00 -4.90
N ILE A 112 -9.86 -16.60 -4.00
CA ILE A 112 -10.05 -16.79 -2.56
C ILE A 112 -10.07 -15.43 -1.88
N ASP A 113 -11.08 -15.18 -1.07
CA ASP A 113 -11.09 -14.06 -0.13
C ASP A 113 -10.20 -14.39 1.06
N LEU A 114 -9.12 -13.64 1.23
CA LEU A 114 -8.20 -13.84 2.34
C LEU A 114 -8.83 -13.39 3.65
N ILE A 115 -8.62 -14.16 4.72
CA ILE A 115 -9.17 -13.84 6.04
C ILE A 115 -8.52 -12.54 6.55
N LYS A 116 -9.31 -11.47 6.62
CA LYS A 116 -8.84 -10.12 6.94
C LYS A 116 -8.13 -10.04 8.28
N ALA A 117 -8.52 -10.85 9.27
CA ALA A 117 -7.87 -10.88 10.58
C ALA A 117 -6.39 -11.25 10.51
N ASN A 118 -6.03 -12.12 9.58
CA ASN A 118 -4.70 -12.71 9.42
C ASN A 118 -3.72 -11.82 8.64
N ILE A 119 -4.19 -10.72 8.04
CA ILE A 119 -3.37 -9.83 7.20
C ILE A 119 -2.92 -8.64 8.04
N THR A 120 -1.61 -8.35 8.02
CA THR A 120 -1.03 -7.14 8.61
C THR A 120 -0.72 -6.08 7.56
N HIS A 121 -0.07 -6.48 6.48
CA HIS A 121 0.27 -5.62 5.34
C HIS A 121 0.36 -6.42 4.05
N PHE A 122 0.28 -5.74 2.92
CA PHE A 122 0.47 -6.33 1.59
C PHE A 122 0.96 -5.28 0.59
N LYS A 123 1.53 -5.76 -0.50
CA LYS A 123 1.98 -4.95 -1.63
C LYS A 123 1.27 -5.41 -2.89
N ILE A 124 0.79 -4.47 -3.71
CA ILE A 124 0.24 -4.71 -5.06
C ILE A 124 0.99 -3.82 -6.05
N GLY A 125 1.75 -4.40 -6.95
CA GLY A 125 2.69 -3.65 -7.77
C GLY A 125 3.70 -2.92 -6.88
N ASP A 126 3.81 -1.60 -7.01
CA ASP A 126 4.71 -0.77 -6.22
C ASP A 126 4.05 -0.13 -4.98
N GLU A 127 2.75 -0.35 -4.77
CA GLU A 127 1.98 0.29 -3.71
C GLU A 127 1.89 -0.60 -2.47
N ASN A 128 2.31 -0.03 -1.33
CA ASN A 128 2.24 -0.70 -0.03
C ASN A 128 0.92 -0.38 0.67
N PHE A 129 0.32 -1.40 1.27
CA PHE A 129 -0.89 -1.29 2.07
C PHE A 129 -0.65 -1.86 3.46
N VAL A 130 -1.07 -1.13 4.47
CA VAL A 130 -0.99 -1.52 5.87
C VAL A 130 -2.37 -1.55 6.48
N LYS A 131 -2.57 -2.42 7.46
CA LYS A 131 -3.83 -2.50 8.20
C LYS A 131 -3.78 -1.57 9.41
N LEU A 132 -4.58 -0.52 9.38
CA LEU A 132 -4.81 0.32 10.57
C LEU A 132 -5.99 -0.23 11.36
N LYS A 133 -5.84 -0.26 12.69
CA LYS A 133 -6.92 -0.69 13.60
C LYS A 133 -7.90 0.45 13.84
N ASP A 134 -9.17 0.12 14.07
CA ASP A 134 -10.09 1.05 14.67
C ASP A 134 -9.57 1.44 16.05
N LEU A 135 -9.31 2.72 16.24
CA LEU A 135 -9.01 3.28 17.55
C LEU A 135 -10.33 3.85 18.10
N ASN A 136 -10.71 3.44 19.30
CA ASN A 136 -11.83 4.02 20.03
C ASN A 136 -11.66 5.55 20.03
N ASN A 137 -12.65 6.29 19.51
CA ASN A 137 -12.63 7.74 19.31
C ASN A 137 -11.72 8.27 18.17
N SER A 138 -11.28 7.42 17.23
CA SER A 138 -10.59 7.91 16.04
C SER A 138 -11.56 8.52 15.02
N SER A 139 -11.10 9.52 14.28
CA SER A 139 -11.87 10.16 13.20
C SER A 139 -11.94 9.30 11.92
N PHE A 140 -11.32 8.11 11.91
CA PHE A 140 -11.22 7.24 10.75
C PHE A 140 -11.59 5.79 11.11
N LYS A 141 -11.99 5.03 10.10
CA LYS A 141 -12.33 3.60 10.24
C LYS A 141 -11.10 2.74 10.02
N GLY A 142 -10.98 1.65 10.77
CA GLY A 142 -9.96 0.64 10.53
C GLY A 142 -10.10 -0.02 9.16
N GLY A 143 -9.01 -0.64 8.70
CA GLY A 143 -8.94 -1.33 7.42
C GLY A 143 -7.60 -1.12 6.72
N TYR A 144 -7.55 -1.37 5.42
CA TYR A 144 -6.31 -1.23 4.67
C TYR A 144 -6.15 0.18 4.12
N TYR A 145 -4.95 0.73 4.30
CA TYR A 145 -4.55 2.05 3.85
C TYR A 145 -3.27 1.94 3.02
N ASN A 146 -3.23 2.61 1.89
CA ASN A 146 -1.98 2.79 1.15
C ASN A 146 -1.06 3.70 1.93
N GLU A 147 0.15 3.22 2.21
CA GLU A 147 1.14 3.94 3.00
C GLU A 147 2.18 4.59 2.09
N THR A 148 2.47 5.85 2.33
CA THR A 148 3.59 6.57 1.72
C THR A 148 4.41 7.20 2.83
N VAL A 149 5.61 6.66 3.07
CA VAL A 149 6.55 7.22 4.05
C VAL A 149 7.08 8.56 3.54
N ILE A 150 7.06 9.55 4.44
CA ILE A 150 7.57 10.90 4.22
C ILE A 150 8.80 11.08 5.11
N LYS A 151 9.58 12.15 4.90
CA LYS A 151 10.70 12.49 5.78
C LYS A 151 10.22 12.77 7.23
N ASN A 152 11.13 12.75 8.18
CA ASN A 152 10.90 13.16 9.58
C ASN A 152 9.85 12.33 10.34
N ASN A 153 9.86 11.01 10.14
CA ASN A 153 8.95 10.08 10.81
C ASN A 153 7.46 10.40 10.57
N GLN A 154 7.14 10.91 9.39
CA GLN A 154 5.78 11.15 8.94
C GLN A 154 5.38 10.12 7.89
N ALA A 155 4.11 9.79 7.82
CA ALA A 155 3.55 8.92 6.80
C ALA A 155 2.16 9.39 6.38
N LEU A 156 1.92 9.38 5.07
CA LEU A 156 0.60 9.60 4.48
C LEU A 156 -0.08 8.26 4.28
N TYR A 157 -1.28 8.12 4.81
CA TYR A 157 -2.16 6.98 4.65
C TYR A 157 -3.35 7.37 3.80
N ILE A 158 -3.62 6.62 2.74
CA ILE A 158 -4.73 6.86 1.82
C ILE A 158 -5.67 5.67 1.85
N LYS A 159 -6.91 5.89 2.31
CA LYS A 159 -7.99 4.93 2.17
C LYS A 159 -8.60 5.08 0.79
N TYR A 160 -8.55 4.00 0.01
CA TYR A 160 -9.31 3.88 -1.22
C TYR A 160 -10.60 3.14 -0.92
N TYR A 161 -11.73 3.67 -1.36
CA TYR A 161 -13.00 2.96 -1.29
C TYR A 161 -13.92 3.36 -2.44
N LYS A 162 -14.99 2.64 -2.64
CA LYS A 162 -15.98 2.94 -3.67
C LYS A 162 -17.36 3.01 -3.07
N GLU A 163 -18.14 3.98 -3.51
CA GLU A 163 -19.57 4.05 -3.26
C GLU A 163 -20.31 3.32 -4.37
N LYS A 164 -21.20 2.41 -3.99
CA LYS A 164 -22.04 1.65 -4.90
C LYS A 164 -23.37 2.36 -5.09
N LYS A 165 -23.74 2.65 -6.33
CA LYS A 165 -25.04 3.19 -6.69
C LYS A 165 -25.74 2.23 -7.64
N LYS A 166 -26.97 1.83 -7.33
CA LYS A 166 -27.81 1.08 -8.26
C LYS A 166 -28.28 2.01 -9.37
N ASN A 167 -28.23 1.52 -10.59
CA ASN A 167 -28.74 2.22 -11.78
C ASN A 167 -29.60 1.22 -12.55
N ILE A 168 -30.92 1.45 -12.52
CA ILE A 168 -31.88 0.61 -13.25
C ILE A 168 -31.97 1.18 -14.66
N LYS A 169 -31.43 0.47 -15.64
CA LYS A 169 -31.57 0.76 -17.05
C LYS A 169 -32.11 -0.48 -17.75
N GLU A 170 -33.14 -0.29 -18.55
CA GLU A 170 -33.68 -1.33 -19.44
C GLU A 170 -33.96 -2.68 -18.70
N GLU A 171 -34.58 -2.61 -17.51
CA GLU A 171 -34.89 -3.78 -16.66
C GLU A 171 -33.66 -4.54 -16.12
N LEU A 172 -32.46 -4.00 -16.34
CA LEU A 172 -31.22 -4.58 -15.80
C LEU A 172 -30.80 -3.86 -14.51
N ASP A 173 -30.54 -4.64 -13.47
CA ASP A 173 -29.89 -4.18 -12.23
C ASP A 173 -28.41 -3.93 -12.49
N LEU A 174 -28.08 -2.72 -12.93
CA LEU A 174 -26.70 -2.30 -13.15
C LEU A 174 -26.15 -1.55 -11.94
N VAL A 175 -24.85 -1.64 -11.74
CA VAL A 175 -24.14 -1.00 -10.64
C VAL A 175 -23.11 -0.01 -11.15
N ASP A 176 -23.13 1.18 -10.54
CA ASP A 176 -22.16 2.24 -10.73
C ASP A 176 -21.24 2.36 -9.51
N TYR A 177 -19.93 2.32 -9.71
CA TYR A 177 -18.93 2.42 -8.66
C TYR A 177 -18.18 3.75 -8.73
N LYS A 178 -18.40 4.64 -7.74
CA LYS A 178 -17.74 5.94 -7.66
C LYS A 178 -16.55 5.87 -6.71
N PRO A 179 -15.32 6.19 -7.16
CA PRO A 179 -14.16 6.21 -6.29
C PRO A 179 -14.26 7.33 -5.24
N ARG A 180 -13.78 7.04 -4.05
CA ARG A 180 -13.66 7.93 -2.90
C ARG A 180 -12.34 7.71 -2.20
N TYR A 181 -11.88 8.73 -1.52
CA TYR A 181 -10.60 8.73 -0.83
C TYR A 181 -10.72 9.39 0.53
N GLU A 182 -9.98 8.88 1.50
CA GLU A 182 -9.75 9.52 2.78
C GLU A 182 -8.25 9.62 3.00
N PHE A 183 -7.80 10.75 3.51
CA PHE A 183 -6.38 11.04 3.71
C PHE A 183 -6.09 11.26 5.18
N ILE A 184 -5.10 10.54 5.68
CA ILE A 184 -4.65 10.61 7.06
C ILE A 184 -3.15 10.85 7.05
N LEU A 185 -2.68 11.78 7.85
CA LEU A 185 -1.26 12.04 8.08
C LEU A 185 -0.86 11.58 9.49
N TRP A 186 0.08 10.68 9.55
CA TRP A 186 0.81 10.41 10.78
C TRP A 186 1.87 11.49 10.99
N LYS A 187 1.71 12.31 12.00
CA LYS A 187 2.60 13.40 12.37
C LYS A 187 2.52 13.63 13.88
N ASP A 188 3.67 13.89 14.51
CA ASP A 188 3.78 14.15 15.95
C ASP A 188 3.11 13.07 16.82
N SER A 189 3.34 11.78 16.44
CA SER A 189 2.78 10.59 17.10
C SER A 189 1.25 10.55 17.14
N LYS A 190 0.59 11.19 16.15
CA LYS A 190 -0.87 11.21 16.01
C LYS A 190 -1.30 11.01 14.57
N PHE A 191 -2.47 10.39 14.40
CA PHE A 191 -3.18 10.34 13.13
C PHE A 191 -4.04 11.59 12.99
N ASN A 192 -3.84 12.35 11.93
CA ASN A 192 -4.56 13.57 11.62
C ASN A 192 -5.30 13.42 10.31
N LEU A 193 -6.62 13.61 10.32
CA LEU A 193 -7.41 13.64 9.10
C LEU A 193 -7.06 14.90 8.30
N ILE A 194 -6.81 14.75 6.99
CA ILE A 194 -6.36 15.86 6.12
C ILE A 194 -7.13 15.88 4.79
N ASN A 195 -8.44 15.64 4.83
CA ASN A 195 -9.29 15.64 3.64
C ASN A 195 -9.48 17.04 3.06
N GLU A 196 -9.39 18.07 3.90
CA GLU A 196 -9.58 19.45 3.50
C GLU A 196 -8.27 20.27 3.59
N LYS A 197 -8.13 21.26 2.69
CA LYS A 197 -6.96 22.15 2.67
C LYS A 197 -6.71 22.86 4.01
N LYS A 198 -7.78 23.24 4.73
CA LYS A 198 -7.66 23.90 6.03
C LYS A 198 -6.98 23.03 7.09
N GLU A 199 -7.23 21.71 7.06
CA GLU A 199 -6.65 20.74 7.99
C GLU A 199 -5.14 20.61 7.75
N ILE A 200 -4.72 20.59 6.47
CA ILE A 200 -3.31 20.57 6.10
C ILE A 200 -2.61 21.85 6.54
N ILE A 201 -3.22 23.04 6.31
CA ILE A 201 -2.66 24.33 6.75
C ILE A 201 -2.53 24.38 8.28
N ALA A 202 -3.47 23.79 9.02
CA ALA A 202 -3.39 23.77 10.49
C ALA A 202 -2.19 22.93 10.99
N LEU A 203 -1.80 21.87 10.27
CA LEU A 203 -0.63 21.03 10.60
C LEU A 203 0.70 21.61 10.11
N PHE A 204 0.67 22.49 9.09
CA PHE A 204 1.84 23.12 8.46
C PHE A 204 1.61 24.63 8.27
N PRO A 205 1.45 25.40 9.34
CA PRO A 205 1.12 26.83 9.26
C PRO A 205 2.21 27.64 8.56
N GLU A 206 3.47 27.25 8.72
CA GLU A 206 4.65 27.85 8.06
C GLU A 206 4.62 27.66 6.53
N SER A 207 4.04 26.57 6.06
CA SER A 207 3.92 26.24 4.63
C SER A 207 2.63 26.72 3.98
N LYS A 208 1.83 27.55 4.68
CA LYS A 208 0.50 28.02 4.18
C LYS A 208 0.53 28.59 2.78
N ARG A 209 1.53 29.41 2.45
CA ARG A 209 1.71 30.01 1.12
C ARG A 209 1.97 28.93 0.08
N ASN A 210 2.93 28.04 0.33
CA ASN A 210 3.29 26.94 -0.55
C ASN A 210 2.11 26.00 -0.82
N ILE A 211 1.32 25.68 0.23
CA ILE A 211 0.11 24.86 0.10
C ILE A 211 -0.91 25.55 -0.83
N ASN A 212 -1.16 26.85 -0.64
CA ASN A 212 -2.09 27.59 -1.49
C ASN A 212 -1.64 27.61 -2.95
N ASP A 213 -0.37 27.88 -3.20
CA ASP A 213 0.22 27.92 -4.55
C ASP A 213 0.15 26.53 -5.19
N PHE A 214 0.46 25.47 -4.46
CA PHE A 214 0.35 24.10 -4.96
C PHE A 214 -1.09 23.74 -5.37
N TYR A 215 -2.08 24.10 -4.53
CA TYR A 215 -3.51 23.89 -4.83
C TYR A 215 -3.97 24.66 -6.06
N LEU A 216 -3.41 25.84 -6.32
CA LEU A 216 -3.71 26.64 -7.50
C LEU A 216 -3.11 26.02 -8.77
N MET A 217 -1.84 25.63 -8.72
CA MET A 217 -1.11 25.09 -9.87
C MET A 217 -1.57 23.68 -10.26
N ASN A 218 -2.06 22.89 -9.31
CA ASN A 218 -2.37 21.48 -9.52
C ASN A 218 -3.88 21.16 -9.48
N ARG A 219 -4.73 22.08 -9.96
CA ARG A 219 -6.21 21.91 -9.93
C ARG A 219 -6.69 20.69 -10.73
N SER A 220 -6.15 20.46 -11.92
CA SER A 220 -6.51 19.31 -12.77
C SER A 220 -6.13 18.00 -12.07
N LEU A 221 -4.88 17.90 -11.59
CA LEU A 221 -4.40 16.71 -10.88
C LEU A 221 -5.27 16.41 -9.65
N ARG A 222 -5.65 17.44 -8.88
CA ARG A 222 -6.51 17.26 -7.71
C ARG A 222 -7.88 16.68 -8.07
N LYS A 223 -8.44 17.05 -9.23
CA LYS A 223 -9.74 16.57 -9.71
C LYS A 223 -9.64 15.15 -10.29
N GLU A 224 -8.60 14.90 -11.08
CA GLU A 224 -8.43 13.67 -11.85
C GLU A 224 -7.80 12.54 -11.02
N ASN A 225 -6.82 12.87 -10.18
CA ASN A 225 -6.12 11.91 -9.34
C ASN A 225 -5.80 12.50 -7.94
N PRO A 226 -6.81 12.57 -7.05
CA PRO A 226 -6.65 13.09 -5.69
C PRO A 226 -5.55 12.38 -4.88
N PRO A 227 -5.37 11.05 -4.96
CA PRO A 227 -4.26 10.36 -4.28
C PRO A 227 -2.88 10.87 -4.71
N LEU A 228 -2.63 10.96 -6.02
CA LEU A 228 -1.35 11.46 -6.54
C LEU A 228 -1.13 12.93 -6.18
N PHE A 229 -2.20 13.75 -6.25
CA PHE A 229 -2.14 15.14 -5.79
C PHE A 229 -1.67 15.23 -4.34
N MET A 230 -2.25 14.42 -3.44
CA MET A 230 -1.91 14.45 -2.02
C MET A 230 -0.48 13.95 -1.77
N LYS A 231 -0.07 12.86 -2.43
CA LYS A 231 1.33 12.37 -2.36
C LYS A 231 2.34 13.45 -2.80
N ASN A 232 2.06 14.15 -3.90
CA ASN A 232 2.92 15.22 -4.41
C ASN A 232 2.92 16.45 -3.50
N LEU A 233 1.77 16.84 -2.95
CA LEU A 233 1.68 17.93 -1.98
C LEU A 233 2.55 17.63 -0.74
N MET A 234 2.43 16.43 -0.17
CA MET A 234 3.23 16.06 0.99
C MET A 234 4.73 16.08 0.70
N LYS A 235 5.15 15.63 -0.48
CA LYS A 235 6.55 15.78 -0.92
C LYS A 235 6.98 17.25 -1.03
N TYR A 236 6.13 18.07 -1.62
CA TYR A 236 6.42 19.49 -1.88
C TYR A 236 6.62 20.31 -0.58
N ILE A 237 5.80 20.08 0.43
CA ILE A 237 5.89 20.83 1.69
C ILE A 237 6.94 20.26 2.67
N ASN A 238 7.50 19.08 2.43
CA ASN A 238 8.51 18.45 3.28
C ASN A 238 9.92 18.43 2.62
N ASN A 239 10.07 19.04 1.44
CA ASN A 239 11.36 19.25 0.81
C ASN A 239 11.96 20.59 1.25
#